data_096ac8d8e432e36b9e45838e0a969ef9
#
_entry.id   096ac8d8e432e36b9e45838e0a969ef9
#
_cell.length_a   1.000
_cell.length_b   1.000
_cell.length_c   1.000
_cell.angle_alpha   90.00
_cell.angle_beta   90.00
_cell.angle_gamma   90.00
#
_symmetry.space_group_name_H-M   'P 1'
#
loop_
_entity.id
_entity.type
_entity.pdbx_description
1 polymer ?
#
loop_
_entity_poly.entity_id
_entity_poly.type
_entity_poly.pdbx_seq_one_letter_code
_entity_poly.pdbx_strand_id
1 'polypeptide(L)'
;MIRFGLIAAILVALSGCAYKADERNGTNVHIVPVTYSMALNIDKNKRSTAQKKLDEFIKEHWSIIVNQSVELSWRTREGKKWANKTKAYLQQHGVSPEQISIIQTDAGFGERFDFEFKTVVYKAQVEVCDYEHVGFYSSSASGCFSENARWQSMENPEKMLSAKPMQKSEVE
;
A
#
# COMPACT_ATOMS: atom_id res chain seq x y z
N MET A 1 -13.07 5.51 66.87
CA MET A 1 -11.68 5.61 66.34
C MET A 1 -11.29 4.42 65.46
N ILE A 2 -11.63 3.19 65.78
CA ILE A 2 -11.27 1.98 65.00
C ILE A 2 -11.83 1.98 63.57
N ARG A 3 -13.04 2.48 63.35
CA ARG A 3 -13.69 2.56 62.04
C ARG A 3 -12.97 3.50 61.05
N PHE A 4 -12.40 4.59 61.52
CA PHE A 4 -11.64 5.53 60.68
C PHE A 4 -10.30 4.95 60.25
N GLY A 5 -9.66 4.17 61.11
CA GLY A 5 -8.40 3.47 60.81
C GLY A 5 -8.56 2.40 59.73
N LEU A 6 -9.69 1.71 59.74
CA LEU A 6 -9.99 0.66 58.76
C LEU A 6 -10.26 1.23 57.37
N ILE A 7 -10.94 2.38 57.26
CA ILE A 7 -11.19 3.05 55.99
C ILE A 7 -9.88 3.64 55.42
N ALA A 8 -9.02 4.19 56.25
CA ALA A 8 -7.72 4.71 55.80
C ALA A 8 -6.81 3.57 55.30
N ALA A 9 -6.82 2.40 55.94
CA ALA A 9 -6.05 1.23 55.50
C ALA A 9 -6.52 0.69 54.16
N ILE A 10 -7.86 0.71 53.89
CA ILE A 10 -8.43 0.28 52.61
C ILE A 10 -8.09 1.26 51.48
N LEU A 11 -8.09 2.57 51.74
CA LEU A 11 -7.70 3.59 50.77
C LEU A 11 -6.22 3.51 50.35
N VAL A 12 -5.33 3.14 51.25
CA VAL A 12 -3.90 2.93 50.97
C VAL A 12 -3.69 1.64 50.19
N ALA A 13 -4.49 0.58 50.46
CA ALA A 13 -4.39 -0.68 49.72
C ALA A 13 -4.91 -0.58 48.23
N LEU A 14 -5.74 0.41 47.93
CA LEU A 14 -6.27 0.67 46.60
C LEU A 14 -5.38 1.59 45.74
N SER A 15 -4.28 2.14 46.28
CA SER A 15 -3.27 2.83 45.48
C SER A 15 -2.46 1.80 44.68
N GLY A 16 -3.14 1.12 43.74
CA GLY A 16 -2.50 0.22 42.79
C GLY A 16 -1.46 0.98 42.00
N CYS A 17 -0.27 0.42 41.85
CA CYS A 17 0.78 0.95 41.01
C CYS A 17 0.23 1.10 39.58
N ALA A 18 -0.09 2.32 39.17
CA ALA A 18 -0.30 2.64 37.77
C ALA A 18 1.06 2.45 37.08
N TYR A 19 1.26 1.29 36.49
CA TYR A 19 2.42 1.06 35.64
C TYR A 19 2.32 2.04 34.47
N LYS A 20 3.26 2.97 34.40
CA LYS A 20 3.37 3.87 33.26
C LYS A 20 3.63 2.97 32.06
N ALA A 21 2.63 2.77 31.22
CA ALA A 21 2.84 2.13 29.94
C ALA A 21 3.83 3.01 29.18
N ASP A 22 5.06 2.52 28.97
CA ASP A 22 6.00 3.20 28.10
C ASP A 22 5.33 3.44 26.75
N GLU A 23 5.40 4.68 26.26
CA GLU A 23 4.93 4.98 24.90
C GLU A 23 5.65 4.05 23.95
N ARG A 24 4.89 3.11 23.38
CA ARG A 24 5.43 2.20 22.37
C ARG A 24 5.76 3.03 21.16
N ASN A 25 7.03 3.18 20.88
CA ASN A 25 7.47 3.69 19.57
C ASN A 25 7.04 2.64 18.54
N GLY A 26 6.12 3.04 17.64
CA GLY A 26 5.67 2.14 16.59
C GLY A 26 6.84 1.70 15.70
N THR A 27 6.67 0.58 15.01
CA THR A 27 7.66 0.07 14.04
C THR A 27 7.88 1.08 12.92
N ASN A 28 9.13 1.32 12.55
CA ASN A 28 9.46 2.12 11.38
C ASN A 28 9.07 1.38 10.10
N VAL A 29 8.17 1.95 9.33
CA VAL A 29 7.67 1.37 8.08
C VAL A 29 7.95 2.31 6.93
N HIS A 30 8.63 1.82 5.90
CA HIS A 30 8.84 2.52 4.66
C HIS A 30 7.95 1.94 3.58
N ILE A 31 7.15 2.78 2.94
CA ILE A 31 6.31 2.37 1.81
C ILE A 31 7.07 2.64 0.52
N VAL A 32 7.39 1.57 -0.22
CA VAL A 32 8.19 1.62 -1.44
C VAL A 32 7.30 1.31 -2.64
N PRO A 33 7.19 2.23 -3.63
CA PRO A 33 6.48 1.96 -4.87
C PRO A 33 7.30 1.01 -5.78
N VAL A 34 6.67 -0.06 -6.23
CA VAL A 34 7.21 -0.97 -7.25
C VAL A 34 6.37 -0.83 -8.50
N THR A 35 7.00 -0.34 -9.57
CA THR A 35 6.33 -0.10 -10.85
C THR A 35 6.52 -1.28 -11.79
N TYR A 36 5.40 -1.76 -12.34
CA TYR A 36 5.39 -2.70 -13.45
C TYR A 36 4.90 -1.96 -14.69
N SER A 37 5.72 -1.89 -15.72
CA SER A 37 5.35 -1.19 -16.94
C SER A 37 5.77 -1.96 -18.20
N MET A 38 4.99 -1.77 -19.26
CA MET A 38 5.26 -2.27 -20.59
C MET A 38 4.98 -1.18 -21.61
N ALA A 39 5.99 -0.80 -22.37
CA ALA A 39 5.90 0.13 -23.47
C ALA A 39 5.93 -0.58 -24.83
N LEU A 40 5.03 -0.24 -25.73
CA LEU A 40 4.86 -0.87 -27.02
C LEU A 40 4.91 0.13 -28.16
N ASN A 41 5.67 -0.22 -29.20
CA ASN A 41 5.58 0.39 -30.53
C ASN A 41 4.64 -0.44 -31.40
N ILE A 42 3.64 0.23 -31.96
CA ILE A 42 2.58 -0.42 -32.73
C ILE A 42 2.87 -0.28 -34.22
N ASP A 43 3.81 -1.09 -34.71
CA ASP A 43 4.04 -1.19 -36.14
C ASP A 43 2.97 -2.09 -36.80
N LYS A 44 2.55 -1.69 -38.00
CA LYS A 44 1.55 -2.44 -38.80
C LYS A 44 1.95 -3.90 -39.01
N ASN A 45 3.22 -4.15 -39.20
CA ASN A 45 3.77 -5.50 -39.49
C ASN A 45 3.99 -6.35 -38.22
N LYS A 46 3.97 -5.74 -37.02
CA LYS A 46 4.26 -6.41 -35.74
C LYS A 46 3.09 -6.37 -34.76
N ARG A 47 1.89 -6.02 -35.21
CA ARG A 47 0.71 -5.89 -34.33
C ARG A 47 0.39 -7.17 -33.54
N SER A 48 0.45 -8.34 -34.23
CA SER A 48 0.19 -9.62 -33.55
C SER A 48 1.20 -9.90 -32.45
N THR A 49 2.47 -9.59 -32.68
CA THR A 49 3.53 -9.76 -31.68
C THR A 49 3.34 -8.80 -30.50
N ALA A 50 2.99 -7.54 -30.78
CA ALA A 50 2.70 -6.55 -29.73
C ALA A 50 1.48 -6.97 -28.89
N GLN A 51 0.43 -7.50 -29.54
CA GLN A 51 -0.75 -8.01 -28.82
C GLN A 51 -0.39 -9.20 -27.90
N LYS A 52 0.37 -10.16 -28.40
CA LYS A 52 0.81 -11.31 -27.59
C LYS A 52 1.60 -10.86 -26.35
N LYS A 53 2.55 -9.92 -26.52
CA LYS A 53 3.33 -9.38 -25.41
C LYS A 53 2.43 -8.69 -24.36
N LEU A 54 1.44 -7.91 -24.81
CA LEU A 54 0.48 -7.28 -23.90
C LEU A 54 -0.35 -8.31 -23.16
N ASP A 55 -0.85 -9.34 -23.85
CA ASP A 55 -1.66 -10.38 -23.25
C ASP A 55 -0.85 -11.21 -22.23
N GLU A 56 0.41 -11.51 -22.54
CA GLU A 56 1.36 -12.18 -21.63
C GLU A 56 1.63 -11.32 -20.38
N PHE A 57 1.91 -10.02 -20.57
CA PHE A 57 2.13 -9.10 -19.47
C PHE A 57 0.91 -8.99 -18.55
N ILE A 58 -0.29 -8.84 -19.12
CA ILE A 58 -1.53 -8.78 -18.34
C ILE A 58 -1.75 -10.07 -17.57
N LYS A 59 -1.51 -11.22 -18.20
CA LYS A 59 -1.67 -12.54 -17.56
C LYS A 59 -0.69 -12.73 -16.40
N GLU A 60 0.57 -12.38 -16.60
CA GLU A 60 1.62 -12.50 -15.58
C GLU A 60 1.35 -11.62 -14.36
N HIS A 61 0.84 -10.40 -14.59
CA HIS A 61 0.61 -9.43 -13.54
C HIS A 61 -0.87 -9.31 -13.13
N TRP A 62 -1.72 -10.27 -13.49
CA TRP A 62 -3.17 -10.17 -13.29
C TRP A 62 -3.57 -9.91 -11.83
N SER A 63 -2.95 -10.60 -10.87
CA SER A 63 -3.22 -10.43 -9.44
C SER A 63 -2.95 -8.99 -8.94
N ILE A 64 -1.98 -8.32 -9.56
CA ILE A 64 -1.66 -6.92 -9.27
C ILE A 64 -2.67 -5.99 -9.95
N ILE A 65 -2.96 -6.22 -11.22
CA ILE A 65 -3.83 -5.38 -12.05
C ILE A 65 -5.24 -5.26 -11.49
N VAL A 66 -5.79 -6.33 -10.91
CA VAL A 66 -7.15 -6.31 -10.34
C VAL A 66 -7.25 -5.53 -9.02
N ASN A 67 -6.15 -5.39 -8.31
CA ASN A 67 -6.12 -4.78 -6.97
C ASN A 67 -5.53 -3.36 -6.96
N GLN A 68 -4.81 -2.97 -8.02
CA GLN A 68 -4.07 -1.72 -8.08
C GLN A 68 -4.57 -0.79 -9.19
N SER A 69 -4.15 0.47 -9.12
CA SER A 69 -4.44 1.44 -10.17
C SER A 69 -3.63 1.13 -11.42
N VAL A 70 -4.30 1.23 -12.58
CA VAL A 70 -3.72 1.03 -13.90
C VAL A 70 -3.72 2.36 -14.65
N GLU A 71 -2.57 2.72 -15.17
CA GLU A 71 -2.38 3.86 -16.06
C GLU A 71 -2.10 3.36 -17.47
N LEU A 72 -2.93 3.78 -18.44
CA LEU A 72 -2.77 3.49 -19.85
C LEU A 72 -2.40 4.79 -20.57
N SER A 73 -1.12 4.96 -20.88
CA SER A 73 -0.66 6.15 -21.57
C SER A 73 -0.50 5.92 -23.07
N TRP A 74 -0.78 6.95 -23.86
CA TRP A 74 -0.71 6.88 -25.32
C TRP A 74 -0.14 8.16 -25.91
N ARG A 75 0.52 8.04 -27.09
CA ARG A 75 1.12 9.17 -27.82
C ARG A 75 0.57 9.30 -29.22
N THR A 76 0.22 8.18 -29.86
CA THR A 76 -0.28 8.16 -31.23
C THR A 76 -1.77 7.79 -31.27
N ARG A 77 -2.42 8.06 -32.41
CA ARG A 77 -3.81 7.64 -32.63
C ARG A 77 -3.99 6.12 -32.51
N GLU A 78 -2.99 5.34 -32.94
CA GLU A 78 -3.01 3.89 -32.78
C GLU A 78 -2.85 3.49 -31.31
N GLY A 79 -1.93 4.15 -30.58
CA GLY A 79 -1.80 3.97 -29.14
C GLY A 79 -3.09 4.24 -28.38
N LYS A 80 -3.83 5.31 -28.75
CA LYS A 80 -5.16 5.60 -28.18
C LYS A 80 -6.16 4.48 -28.39
N LYS A 81 -6.18 3.86 -29.58
CA LYS A 81 -7.06 2.72 -29.86
C LYS A 81 -6.71 1.52 -28.99
N TRP A 82 -5.41 1.27 -28.79
CA TRP A 82 -4.93 0.22 -27.91
C TRP A 82 -5.29 0.48 -26.46
N ALA A 83 -5.10 1.70 -25.96
CA ALA A 83 -5.48 2.09 -24.61
C ALA A 83 -6.98 1.85 -24.36
N ASN A 84 -7.84 2.28 -25.27
CA ASN A 84 -9.29 2.07 -25.15
C ASN A 84 -9.67 0.58 -25.23
N LYS A 85 -9.03 -0.21 -26.12
CA LYS A 85 -9.26 -1.65 -26.23
C LYS A 85 -8.83 -2.36 -24.96
N THR A 86 -7.67 -2.02 -24.42
CA THR A 86 -7.14 -2.58 -23.15
C THR A 86 -8.05 -2.22 -21.99
N LYS A 87 -8.50 -0.97 -21.88
CA LYS A 87 -9.46 -0.56 -20.85
C LYS A 87 -10.73 -1.41 -20.91
N ALA A 88 -11.33 -1.55 -22.10
CA ALA A 88 -12.54 -2.36 -22.27
C ALA A 88 -12.32 -3.82 -21.86
N TYR A 89 -11.18 -4.40 -22.25
CA TYR A 89 -10.79 -5.75 -21.87
C TYR A 89 -10.69 -5.91 -20.34
N LEU A 90 -9.97 -4.99 -19.67
CA LEU A 90 -9.81 -5.05 -18.22
C LEU A 90 -11.15 -4.93 -17.48
N GLN A 91 -12.03 -4.01 -17.93
CA GLN A 91 -13.35 -3.84 -17.36
C GLN A 91 -14.23 -5.08 -17.54
N GLN A 92 -14.20 -5.71 -18.70
CA GLN A 92 -14.93 -6.97 -18.96
C GLN A 92 -14.46 -8.12 -18.05
N HIS A 93 -13.21 -8.06 -17.57
CA HIS A 93 -12.64 -9.06 -16.67
C HIS A 93 -12.65 -8.65 -15.19
N GLY A 94 -13.40 -7.59 -14.83
CA GLY A 94 -13.70 -7.24 -13.45
C GLY A 94 -12.85 -6.14 -12.84
N VAL A 95 -11.97 -5.48 -13.59
CA VAL A 95 -11.23 -4.31 -13.08
C VAL A 95 -12.17 -3.10 -13.04
N SER A 96 -12.25 -2.43 -11.90
CA SER A 96 -13.12 -1.26 -11.72
C SER A 96 -12.76 -0.12 -12.67
N PRO A 97 -13.74 0.56 -13.27
CA PRO A 97 -13.50 1.73 -14.12
C PRO A 97 -12.68 2.83 -13.44
N GLU A 98 -12.84 2.97 -12.12
CA GLU A 98 -12.16 3.98 -11.30
C GLU A 98 -10.66 3.69 -11.11
N GLN A 99 -10.26 2.43 -11.25
CA GLN A 99 -8.87 2.00 -11.17
C GLN A 99 -8.11 2.26 -12.46
N ILE A 100 -8.81 2.51 -13.59
CA ILE A 100 -8.18 2.62 -14.91
C ILE A 100 -8.18 4.07 -15.38
N SER A 101 -7.01 4.67 -15.45
CA SER A 101 -6.78 5.99 -16.04
C SER A 101 -6.23 5.88 -17.47
N ILE A 102 -6.68 6.77 -18.36
CA ILE A 102 -6.12 6.89 -19.71
C ILE A 102 -5.55 8.31 -19.85
N ILE A 103 -4.26 8.38 -20.16
CA ILE A 103 -3.52 9.64 -20.22
C ILE A 103 -2.86 9.79 -21.59
N GLN A 104 -2.99 10.98 -22.18
CA GLN A 104 -2.18 11.35 -23.33
C GLN A 104 -0.84 11.87 -22.81
N THR A 105 0.24 11.29 -23.30
CA THR A 105 1.61 11.73 -22.94
C THR A 105 2.28 12.33 -24.15
N ASP A 106 2.99 13.44 -23.98
CA ASP A 106 3.85 14.00 -25.00
C ASP A 106 5.17 13.23 -25.08
N ALA A 107 5.77 13.23 -26.27
CA ALA A 107 7.05 12.59 -26.48
C ALA A 107 8.16 13.31 -25.68
N GLY A 108 8.53 12.75 -24.53
CA GLY A 108 9.75 13.15 -23.81
C GLY A 108 11.00 12.76 -24.62
N PHE A 109 12.13 13.36 -24.30
CA PHE A 109 13.41 13.05 -24.93
C PHE A 109 13.75 11.55 -24.73
N GLY A 110 13.84 10.81 -25.84
CA GLY A 110 14.32 9.41 -25.84
C GLY A 110 13.26 8.31 -25.77
N GLU A 111 12.03 8.59 -25.39
CA GLU A 111 10.98 7.58 -25.29
C GLU A 111 10.16 7.51 -26.60
N ARG A 112 10.28 6.38 -27.30
CA ARG A 112 9.59 6.11 -28.56
C ARG A 112 8.61 4.96 -28.42
N PHE A 113 7.50 5.18 -27.73
CA PHE A 113 6.41 4.19 -27.69
C PHE A 113 5.08 4.83 -28.11
N ASP A 114 4.18 4.03 -28.63
CA ASP A 114 2.84 4.45 -29.02
C ASP A 114 1.85 4.30 -27.87
N PHE A 115 2.04 3.25 -27.07
CA PHE A 115 1.19 2.86 -25.94
C PHE A 115 2.05 2.31 -24.81
N GLU A 116 1.72 2.68 -23.59
CA GLU A 116 2.32 2.13 -22.37
C GLU A 116 1.23 1.71 -21.40
N PHE A 117 1.43 0.54 -20.82
CA PHE A 117 0.68 0.02 -19.68
C PHE A 117 1.53 0.15 -18.44
N LYS A 118 1.02 0.74 -17.36
CA LYS A 118 1.73 0.91 -16.11
C LYS A 118 0.81 0.61 -14.93
N THR A 119 1.32 -0.11 -13.95
CA THR A 119 0.69 -0.30 -12.64
C THR A 119 1.71 -0.18 -11.54
N VAL A 120 1.30 0.30 -10.37
CA VAL A 120 2.20 0.54 -9.24
C VAL A 120 1.66 -0.21 -8.03
N VAL A 121 2.51 -1.00 -7.40
CA VAL A 121 2.24 -1.66 -6.12
C VAL A 121 3.05 -0.99 -5.04
N TYR A 122 2.43 -0.71 -3.93
CA TYR A 122 3.15 -0.19 -2.76
C TYR A 122 3.45 -1.34 -1.80
N LYS A 123 4.72 -1.54 -1.49
CA LYS A 123 5.18 -2.58 -0.56
C LYS A 123 5.67 -1.96 0.73
N ALA A 124 5.21 -2.49 1.86
CA ALA A 124 5.73 -2.12 3.16
C ALA A 124 7.09 -2.78 3.38
N GLN A 125 8.13 -1.97 3.56
CA GLN A 125 9.42 -2.39 4.01
C GLN A 125 9.51 -2.10 5.52
N VAL A 126 9.65 -3.13 6.32
CA VAL A 126 9.66 -3.08 7.78
C VAL A 126 11.05 -3.35 8.32
N GLU A 127 11.32 -2.88 9.52
CA GLU A 127 12.57 -3.14 10.20
C GLU A 127 12.70 -4.60 10.65
N VAL A 128 13.95 -5.05 10.88
CA VAL A 128 14.23 -6.36 11.44
C VAL A 128 13.99 -6.30 12.95
N CYS A 129 13.11 -7.16 13.45
CA CYS A 129 12.81 -7.24 14.87
C CYS A 129 13.86 -8.01 15.65
N ASP A 130 14.25 -7.49 16.81
CA ASP A 130 15.05 -8.22 17.77
C ASP A 130 14.20 -9.26 18.52
N TYR A 131 14.83 -10.36 18.93
CA TYR A 131 14.17 -11.38 19.74
C TYR A 131 14.06 -10.92 21.19
N GLU A 132 12.90 -11.21 21.80
CA GLU A 132 12.69 -10.98 23.23
C GLU A 132 13.64 -11.84 24.07
N HIS A 133 14.23 -11.24 25.09
CA HIS A 133 15.09 -11.95 26.05
C HIS A 133 14.30 -12.35 27.30
N VAL A 134 14.54 -13.55 27.79
CA VAL A 134 13.93 -14.04 29.05
C VAL A 134 14.24 -13.07 30.18
N GLY A 135 13.20 -12.55 30.84
CA GLY A 135 13.33 -11.57 31.94
C GLY A 135 13.08 -10.12 31.54
N PHE A 136 12.94 -9.80 30.23
CA PHE A 136 12.63 -8.47 29.73
C PHE A 136 11.27 -8.49 29.00
N TYR A 137 10.18 -8.53 29.76
CA TYR A 137 8.83 -8.71 29.19
C TYR A 137 8.12 -7.40 28.79
N SER A 138 8.78 -6.28 28.80
CA SER A 138 8.19 -4.98 28.48
C SER A 138 9.19 -4.08 27.76
N SER A 139 9.85 -4.61 26.72
CA SER A 139 10.73 -3.81 25.89
C SER A 139 9.93 -2.94 24.91
N SER A 140 10.51 -1.83 24.46
CA SER A 140 9.94 -1.00 23.39
C SER A 140 9.75 -1.78 22.08
N ALA A 141 10.46 -2.90 21.90
CA ALA A 141 10.36 -3.82 20.76
C ALA A 141 9.20 -4.83 20.88
N SER A 142 8.50 -4.86 22.01
CA SER A 142 7.38 -5.77 22.23
C SER A 142 6.26 -5.47 21.23
N GLY A 143 5.95 -6.45 20.38
CA GLY A 143 4.95 -6.32 19.32
C GLY A 143 5.51 -6.03 17.92
N CYS A 144 6.83 -5.85 17.75
CA CYS A 144 7.47 -5.63 16.46
C CYS A 144 7.09 -6.71 15.42
N PHE A 145 7.17 -7.99 15.76
CA PHE A 145 6.81 -9.09 14.84
C PHE A 145 5.35 -9.04 14.38
N SER A 146 4.42 -8.74 15.29
CA SER A 146 2.99 -8.65 14.96
C SER A 146 2.68 -7.43 14.11
N GLU A 147 3.29 -6.27 14.39
CA GLU A 147 3.17 -5.06 13.59
C GLU A 147 3.77 -5.27 12.18
N ASN A 148 4.95 -5.87 12.10
CA ASN A 148 5.59 -6.18 10.82
C ASN A 148 4.72 -7.12 9.97
N ALA A 149 4.18 -8.19 10.57
CA ALA A 149 3.28 -9.10 9.88
C ALA A 149 2.01 -8.38 9.38
N ARG A 150 1.45 -7.47 10.19
CA ARG A 150 0.29 -6.66 9.79
C ARG A 150 0.61 -5.78 8.58
N TRP A 151 1.71 -5.04 8.61
CA TRP A 151 2.10 -4.17 7.50
C TRP A 151 2.42 -4.94 6.22
N GLN A 152 3.12 -6.08 6.32
CA GLN A 152 3.45 -6.92 5.17
C GLN A 152 2.23 -7.61 4.55
N SER A 153 1.16 -7.80 5.31
CA SER A 153 -0.08 -8.41 4.81
C SER A 153 -1.05 -7.41 4.16
N MET A 154 -0.75 -6.10 4.21
CA MET A 154 -1.62 -5.09 3.60
C MET A 154 -1.47 -5.05 2.09
N GLU A 155 -2.60 -5.09 1.39
CA GLU A 155 -2.68 -4.94 -0.07
C GLU A 155 -2.34 -3.52 -0.54
N ASN A 156 -2.77 -2.50 0.23
CA ASN A 156 -2.60 -1.08 -0.10
C ASN A 156 -2.08 -0.31 1.14
N PRO A 157 -0.83 -0.54 1.56
CA PRO A 157 -0.30 0.06 2.78
C PRO A 157 -0.17 1.59 2.71
N GLU A 158 -0.05 2.17 1.51
CA GLU A 158 0.03 3.61 1.29
C GLU A 158 -1.22 4.36 1.75
N LYS A 159 -2.39 3.71 1.71
CA LYS A 159 -3.66 4.31 2.14
C LYS A 159 -3.71 4.56 3.65
N MET A 160 -2.95 3.79 4.42
CA MET A 160 -2.85 3.98 5.88
C MET A 160 -2.07 5.23 6.25
N LEU A 161 -1.06 5.61 5.44
CA LEU A 161 -0.27 6.83 5.67
C LEU A 161 -0.99 8.10 5.22
N SER A 162 -1.94 7.97 4.30
CA SER A 162 -2.71 9.10 3.75
C SER A 162 -3.87 9.55 4.64
N ALA A 163 -4.20 8.79 5.69
CA ALA A 163 -5.21 9.20 6.66
C ALA A 163 -4.68 10.41 7.44
N LYS A 164 -5.18 11.62 7.11
CA LYS A 164 -4.98 12.81 7.95
C LYS A 164 -5.31 12.42 9.39
N PRO A 165 -4.45 12.75 10.38
CA PRO A 165 -4.80 12.56 11.77
C PRO A 165 -6.14 13.26 12.01
N MET A 166 -7.12 12.54 12.55
CA MET A 166 -8.40 13.13 12.96
C MET A 166 -8.06 14.26 13.91
N GLN A 167 -8.34 15.50 13.51
CA GLN A 167 -8.29 16.65 14.41
C GLN A 167 -9.20 16.31 15.56
N LYS A 168 -8.58 16.17 16.75
CA LYS A 168 -9.28 16.07 18.02
C LYS A 168 -10.14 17.32 18.09
N SER A 169 -11.45 17.18 17.94
CA SER A 169 -12.39 18.26 18.20
C SER A 169 -12.23 18.61 19.67
N GLU A 170 -11.62 19.75 19.95
CA GLU A 170 -11.69 20.38 21.25
C GLU A 170 -13.18 20.67 21.50
N VAL A 171 -13.76 19.94 22.44
CA VAL A 171 -15.06 20.26 23.02
C VAL A 171 -14.78 21.31 24.07
N GLU A 172 -15.14 22.56 23.78
CA GLU A 172 -15.37 23.61 24.79
C GLU A 172 -16.53 23.24 25.72
#